data_7f4503775d816246a4025fa4d3892181
#
_entry.id   7f4503775d816246a4025fa4d3892181
#
_cell.length_a   1.000
_cell.length_b   1.000
_cell.length_c   1.000
_cell.angle_alpha   90.00
_cell.angle_beta   90.00
_cell.angle_gamma   90.00
#
_symmetry.space_group_name_H-M   'P 1'
#
loop_
_entity.id
_entity.type
_entity.pdbx_description
1 polymer ?
#
loop_
_entity_poly.entity_id
_entity_poly.type
_entity_poly.pdbx_seq_one_letter_code
_entity_poly.pdbx_strand_id
1 'polypeptide(L)'
;MSEKTLLIVDDDAPLRKRLARAMEQHDFIVESAESVREGTLLAASFCPNYAILDLKLEDGSGLDVVKALQTANRECRIVILTGFGNIATAVAAVKAGALDYLPKPANPDQIVAALLQREDQMPPPPEDPMSADRVRWEHIQRVFEQCDRNVSETARRLKMHRRTLQRILAKHAPHN
;
A
#
# COMPACT_ATOMS: atom_id res chain seq x y z
N MET A 1 23.18 12.34 13.39
CA MET A 1 22.31 11.37 12.69
C MET A 1 20.88 11.68 13.11
N SER A 2 19.99 11.99 12.20
CA SER A 2 18.60 12.24 12.56
C SER A 2 17.95 10.94 13.05
N GLU A 3 17.21 11.02 14.14
CA GLU A 3 16.47 9.89 14.69
C GLU A 3 15.46 9.37 13.66
N LYS A 4 15.36 8.05 13.51
CA LYS A 4 14.39 7.42 12.60
C LYS A 4 13.02 7.35 13.28
N THR A 5 12.31 8.47 13.36
CA THR A 5 10.96 8.52 13.92
C THR A 5 9.93 8.04 12.90
N LEU A 6 9.07 7.09 13.28
CA LEU A 6 8.11 6.44 12.40
C LEU A 6 6.70 6.46 13.01
N LEU A 7 5.72 6.90 12.23
CA LEU A 7 4.30 6.77 12.57
C LEU A 7 3.65 5.63 11.77
N ILE A 8 2.97 4.71 12.46
CA ILE A 8 2.17 3.64 11.84
C ILE A 8 0.69 3.92 12.08
N VAL A 9 -0.11 4.01 11.01
CA VAL A 9 -1.57 4.18 11.11
C VAL A 9 -2.29 3.05 10.39
N ASP A 10 -2.97 2.22 11.16
CA ASP A 10 -3.69 1.05 10.68
C ASP A 10 -4.74 0.65 11.72
N ASP A 11 -5.97 0.33 11.35
CA ASP A 11 -7.03 -0.09 12.28
C ASP A 11 -6.88 -1.57 12.72
N ASP A 12 -6.12 -2.38 11.99
CA ASP A 12 -5.77 -3.75 12.37
C ASP A 12 -4.73 -3.77 13.51
N ALA A 13 -5.18 -3.90 14.75
CA ALA A 13 -4.33 -3.89 15.94
C ALA A 13 -3.25 -5.00 15.94
N PRO A 14 -3.52 -6.27 15.58
CA PRO A 14 -2.50 -7.30 15.42
C PRO A 14 -1.41 -6.94 14.41
N LEU A 15 -1.81 -6.45 13.23
CA LEU A 15 -0.87 -6.02 12.19
C LEU A 15 -0.03 -4.84 12.66
N ARG A 16 -0.65 -3.81 13.22
CA ARG A 16 0.00 -2.62 13.76
C ARG A 16 1.09 -2.97 14.79
N LYS A 17 0.77 -3.85 15.75
CA LYS A 17 1.73 -4.32 16.77
C LYS A 17 2.90 -5.11 16.16
N ARG A 18 2.62 -5.95 15.17
CA ARG A 18 3.64 -6.74 14.48
C ARG A 18 4.58 -5.83 13.68
N LEU A 19 4.03 -4.85 12.96
CA LEU A 19 4.82 -3.87 12.21
C LEU A 19 5.67 -3.02 13.15
N ALA A 20 5.11 -2.52 14.25
CA ALA A 20 5.86 -1.72 15.23
C ALA A 20 7.10 -2.47 15.73
N ARG A 21 6.92 -3.71 16.19
CA ARG A 21 8.04 -4.56 16.65
C ARG A 21 9.10 -4.79 15.56
N ALA A 22 8.65 -5.02 14.33
CA ALA A 22 9.58 -5.23 13.22
C ALA A 22 10.37 -3.96 12.91
N MET A 23 9.73 -2.79 12.91
CA MET A 23 10.40 -1.51 12.66
C MET A 23 11.35 -1.12 13.80
N GLU A 24 11.00 -1.39 15.05
CA GLU A 24 11.89 -1.20 16.20
C GLU A 24 13.20 -2.02 16.07
N GLN A 25 13.13 -3.23 15.49
CA GLN A 25 14.33 -4.04 15.18
C GLN A 25 15.24 -3.43 14.10
N HIS A 26 14.72 -2.47 13.33
CA HIS A 26 15.47 -1.70 12.34
C HIS A 26 15.84 -0.28 12.83
N ASP A 27 15.87 -0.09 14.15
CA ASP A 27 16.25 1.16 14.84
C ASP A 27 15.29 2.34 14.58
N PHE A 28 14.00 2.07 14.32
CA PHE A 28 12.98 3.11 14.28
C PHE A 28 12.41 3.35 15.69
N ILE A 29 12.16 4.61 16.00
CA ILE A 29 11.35 5.05 17.15
C ILE A 29 9.91 5.12 16.65
N VAL A 30 9.05 4.22 17.13
CA VAL A 30 7.72 3.99 16.55
C VAL A 30 6.62 4.53 17.46
N GLU A 31 5.76 5.36 16.88
CA GLU A 31 4.44 5.69 17.41
C GLU A 31 3.37 5.07 16.50
N SER A 32 2.20 4.73 17.06
CA SER A 32 1.14 4.11 16.28
C SER A 32 -0.23 4.66 16.60
N ALA A 33 -1.10 4.71 15.60
CA ALA A 33 -2.47 5.17 15.68
C ALA A 33 -3.44 4.15 15.02
N GLU A 34 -4.66 4.10 15.49
CA GLU A 34 -5.69 3.20 14.95
C GLU A 34 -6.73 3.89 14.07
N SER A 35 -6.66 5.22 13.96
CA SER A 35 -7.66 6.03 13.30
C SER A 35 -7.05 7.23 12.58
N VAL A 36 -7.81 7.82 11.64
CA VAL A 36 -7.44 9.09 10.97
C VAL A 36 -7.26 10.20 12.00
N ARG A 37 -8.17 10.28 12.97
CA ARG A 37 -8.14 11.30 14.03
C ARG A 37 -6.85 11.22 14.84
N GLU A 38 -6.51 10.05 15.34
CA GLU A 38 -5.32 9.84 16.16
C GLU A 38 -4.05 10.02 15.33
N GLY A 39 -4.01 9.48 14.11
CA GLY A 39 -2.90 9.64 13.16
C GLY A 39 -2.62 11.11 12.82
N THR A 40 -3.66 11.90 12.63
CA THR A 40 -3.53 13.36 12.37
C THR A 40 -2.97 14.10 13.58
N LEU A 41 -3.41 13.76 14.79
CA LEU A 41 -2.88 14.35 16.02
C LEU A 41 -1.40 14.01 16.22
N LEU A 42 -1.03 12.75 16.03
CA LEU A 42 0.37 12.30 16.13
C LEU A 42 1.24 12.89 15.02
N ALA A 43 0.73 13.06 13.81
CA ALA A 43 1.46 13.74 12.74
C ALA A 43 1.91 15.14 13.16
N ALA A 44 1.04 15.89 13.84
CA ALA A 44 1.35 17.24 14.31
C ALA A 44 2.26 17.29 15.55
N SER A 45 2.07 16.38 16.52
CA SER A 45 2.79 16.40 17.79
C SER A 45 4.13 15.68 17.76
N PHE A 46 4.22 14.57 17.02
CA PHE A 46 5.42 13.73 16.91
C PHE A 46 6.32 14.13 15.74
N CYS A 47 5.76 14.78 14.69
CA CYS A 47 6.49 15.22 13.50
C CYS A 47 7.41 14.13 12.93
N PRO A 48 6.90 12.94 12.55
CA PRO A 48 7.74 11.82 12.18
C PRO A 48 8.48 12.07 10.86
N ASN A 49 9.67 11.44 10.73
CA ASN A 49 10.43 11.45 9.47
C ASN A 49 9.97 10.37 8.49
N TYR A 50 9.27 9.35 9.00
CA TYR A 50 8.75 8.22 8.23
C TYR A 50 7.31 7.89 8.64
N ALA A 51 6.51 7.38 7.71
CA ALA A 51 5.17 6.93 8.03
C ALA A 51 4.77 5.69 7.20
N ILE A 52 4.01 4.80 7.83
CA ILE A 52 3.33 3.66 7.20
C ILE A 52 1.84 3.84 7.45
N LEU A 53 1.04 3.93 6.40
CA LEU A 53 -0.38 4.24 6.50
C LEU A 53 -1.22 3.23 5.73
N ASP A 54 -2.34 2.79 6.32
CA ASP A 54 -3.43 2.21 5.55
C ASP A 54 -4.31 3.34 4.98
N LEU A 55 -4.80 3.16 3.76
CA LEU A 55 -5.72 4.10 3.12
C LEU A 55 -7.16 3.95 3.61
N LYS A 56 -7.55 2.75 4.01
CA LYS A 56 -8.90 2.48 4.49
C LYS A 56 -8.87 2.29 6.00
N LEU A 57 -9.34 3.29 6.71
CA LEU A 57 -9.51 3.28 8.16
C LEU A 57 -10.99 3.32 8.51
N GLU A 58 -11.37 2.85 9.70
CA GLU A 58 -12.78 2.82 10.13
C GLU A 58 -13.44 4.22 10.15
N ASP A 59 -12.69 5.25 10.51
CA ASP A 59 -13.16 6.63 10.64
C ASP A 59 -12.90 7.53 9.40
N GLY A 60 -12.32 6.98 8.32
CA GLY A 60 -12.10 7.75 7.11
C GLY A 60 -10.97 7.28 6.21
N SER A 61 -10.37 8.21 5.48
CA SER A 61 -9.30 7.94 4.52
C SER A 61 -7.93 8.27 5.09
N GLY A 62 -6.99 7.34 4.98
CA GLY A 62 -5.59 7.58 5.30
C GLY A 62 -4.95 8.73 4.49
N LEU A 63 -5.55 9.15 3.38
CA LEU A 63 -5.09 10.33 2.61
C LEU A 63 -5.15 11.62 3.42
N ASP A 64 -6.05 11.72 4.39
CA ASP A 64 -6.12 12.90 5.27
C ASP A 64 -4.95 12.92 6.25
N VAL A 65 -4.48 11.75 6.70
CA VAL A 65 -3.24 11.62 7.48
C VAL A 65 -2.03 11.97 6.62
N VAL A 66 -1.99 11.57 5.35
CA VAL A 66 -0.91 11.97 4.41
C VAL A 66 -0.80 13.49 4.33
N LYS A 67 -1.92 14.19 4.15
CA LYS A 67 -1.96 15.66 4.10
C LYS A 67 -1.45 16.30 5.40
N ALA A 68 -1.87 15.76 6.55
CA ALA A 68 -1.43 16.24 7.86
C ALA A 68 0.08 16.05 8.04
N LEU A 69 0.64 14.90 7.64
CA LEU A 69 2.07 14.63 7.66
C LEU A 69 2.85 15.59 6.76
N GLN A 70 2.39 15.80 5.53
CA GLN A 70 3.02 16.74 4.58
C GLN A 70 2.96 18.19 5.07
N THR A 71 1.96 18.54 5.85
CA THR A 71 1.86 19.87 6.47
C THR A 71 2.82 20.02 7.64
N ALA A 72 2.96 18.98 8.47
CA ALA A 72 3.84 18.98 9.64
C ALA A 72 5.33 18.83 9.25
N ASN A 73 5.63 17.93 8.33
CA ASN A 73 6.98 17.65 7.84
C ASN A 73 6.95 17.29 6.34
N ARG A 74 7.33 18.21 5.48
CA ARG A 74 7.37 18.01 4.02
C ARG A 74 8.35 16.93 3.56
N GLU A 75 9.36 16.65 4.36
CA GLU A 75 10.37 15.62 4.08
C GLU A 75 9.97 14.25 4.63
N CYS A 76 8.79 14.14 5.26
CA CYS A 76 8.30 12.87 5.77
C CYS A 76 8.13 11.87 4.63
N ARG A 77 8.77 10.73 4.75
CA ARG A 77 8.73 9.65 3.76
C ARG A 77 7.58 8.71 4.10
N ILE A 78 6.57 8.70 3.26
CA ILE A 78 5.30 8.02 3.49
C ILE A 78 5.17 6.82 2.57
N VAL A 79 4.98 5.63 3.16
CA VAL A 79 4.67 4.39 2.45
C VAL A 79 3.23 4.00 2.76
N ILE A 80 2.45 3.77 1.71
CA ILE A 80 1.09 3.27 1.84
C ILE A 80 1.09 1.75 1.84
N LEU A 81 0.47 1.16 2.85
CA LEU A 81 0.33 -0.29 3.00
C LEU A 81 -1.15 -0.64 3.09
N THR A 82 -1.74 -1.18 2.04
CA THR A 82 -3.19 -1.43 2.01
C THR A 82 -3.58 -2.72 1.29
N GLY A 83 -4.64 -3.35 1.77
CA GLY A 83 -5.26 -4.51 1.11
C GLY A 83 -6.20 -4.14 -0.03
N PHE A 84 -6.52 -2.84 -0.18
CA PHE A 84 -7.43 -2.33 -1.20
C PHE A 84 -6.65 -1.54 -2.26
N GLY A 85 -6.10 -2.25 -3.25
CA GLY A 85 -5.37 -1.62 -4.34
C GLY A 85 -6.22 -1.52 -5.61
N ASN A 86 -6.71 -0.33 -5.94
CA ASN A 86 -6.94 0.00 -7.33
C ASN A 86 -5.92 1.07 -7.77
N ILE A 87 -5.66 1.14 -9.05
CA ILE A 87 -4.69 2.07 -9.65
C ILE A 87 -5.03 3.52 -9.29
N ALA A 88 -6.32 3.88 -9.27
CA ALA A 88 -6.77 5.23 -8.95
C ALA A 88 -6.39 5.63 -7.52
N THR A 89 -6.51 4.72 -6.56
CA THR A 89 -6.15 4.95 -5.15
C THR A 89 -4.64 5.10 -4.98
N ALA A 90 -3.85 4.27 -5.66
CA ALA A 90 -2.39 4.39 -5.66
C ALA A 90 -1.94 5.73 -6.25
N VAL A 91 -2.51 6.14 -7.38
CA VAL A 91 -2.22 7.44 -8.01
C VAL A 91 -2.61 8.61 -7.09
N ALA A 92 -3.76 8.52 -6.41
CA ALA A 92 -4.18 9.55 -5.45
C ALA A 92 -3.22 9.66 -4.26
N ALA A 93 -2.71 8.54 -3.75
CA ALA A 93 -1.74 8.49 -2.66
C ALA A 93 -0.41 9.15 -3.06
N VAL A 94 0.12 8.82 -4.23
CA VAL A 94 1.34 9.43 -4.77
C VAL A 94 1.17 10.93 -5.00
N LYS A 95 0.04 11.36 -5.57
CA LYS A 95 -0.28 12.79 -5.73
C LYS A 95 -0.42 13.54 -4.42
N ALA A 96 -0.84 12.87 -3.35
CA ALA A 96 -0.93 13.44 -2.01
C ALA A 96 0.42 13.52 -1.29
N GLY A 97 1.49 12.92 -1.84
CA GLY A 97 2.85 12.97 -1.31
C GLY A 97 3.37 11.65 -0.74
N ALA A 98 2.69 10.52 -0.98
CA ALA A 98 3.24 9.21 -0.63
C ALA A 98 4.42 8.86 -1.54
N LEU A 99 5.47 8.29 -0.96
CA LEU A 99 6.68 7.88 -1.67
C LEU A 99 6.46 6.58 -2.42
N ASP A 100 5.76 5.63 -1.80
CA ASP A 100 5.56 4.30 -2.35
C ASP A 100 4.22 3.69 -1.88
N TYR A 101 3.81 2.64 -2.58
CA TYR A 101 2.56 1.94 -2.35
C TYR A 101 2.82 0.43 -2.37
N LEU A 102 2.58 -0.24 -1.24
CA LEU A 102 2.78 -1.67 -1.08
C LEU A 102 1.45 -2.39 -0.80
N PRO A 103 1.15 -3.50 -1.51
CA PRO A 103 -0.03 -4.30 -1.20
C PRO A 103 0.19 -5.13 0.07
N LYS A 104 -0.84 -5.25 0.91
CA LYS A 104 -0.87 -6.22 2.01
C LYS A 104 -1.08 -7.64 1.45
N PRO A 105 -0.38 -8.68 1.95
CA PRO A 105 0.64 -8.64 2.99
C PRO A 105 2.00 -8.18 2.44
N ALA A 106 2.68 -7.26 3.14
CA ALA A 106 4.03 -6.83 2.80
C ALA A 106 5.04 -7.37 3.82
N ASN A 107 6.22 -7.71 3.32
CA ASN A 107 7.33 -8.13 4.17
C ASN A 107 7.94 -6.88 4.86
N PRO A 108 8.30 -6.93 6.17
CA PRO A 108 8.99 -5.85 6.85
C PRO A 108 10.23 -5.34 6.11
N ASP A 109 11.04 -6.21 5.53
CA ASP A 109 12.23 -5.81 4.77
C ASP A 109 11.89 -4.99 3.52
N GLN A 110 10.79 -5.30 2.84
CA GLN A 110 10.29 -4.51 1.71
C GLN A 110 9.83 -3.12 2.15
N ILE A 111 9.18 -3.04 3.31
CA ILE A 111 8.71 -1.77 3.87
C ILE A 111 9.92 -0.90 4.26
N VAL A 112 10.92 -1.48 4.93
CA VAL A 112 12.15 -0.77 5.30
C VAL A 112 12.88 -0.29 4.06
N ALA A 113 13.01 -1.15 3.04
CA ALA A 113 13.63 -0.77 1.77
C ALA A 113 12.90 0.41 1.12
N ALA A 114 11.57 0.39 1.07
CA ALA A 114 10.75 1.47 0.53
C ALA A 114 10.92 2.77 1.35
N LEU A 115 10.94 2.70 2.69
CA LEU A 115 11.13 3.85 3.56
C LEU A 115 12.53 4.47 3.42
N LEU A 116 13.58 3.65 3.26
CA LEU A 116 14.98 4.09 3.23
C LEU A 116 15.51 4.33 1.81
N GLN A 117 14.75 3.97 0.77
CA GLN A 117 15.14 4.15 -0.62
C GLN A 117 15.45 5.63 -0.90
N ARG A 118 16.67 5.94 -1.31
CA ARG A 118 17.02 7.28 -1.78
C ARG A 118 16.39 7.51 -3.16
N GLU A 119 15.97 8.74 -3.45
CA GLU A 119 15.39 9.12 -4.75
C GLU A 119 16.29 8.75 -5.94
N ASP A 120 17.61 8.66 -5.72
CA ASP A 120 18.60 8.27 -6.73
C ASP A 120 18.58 6.78 -7.12
N GLN A 121 17.77 5.94 -6.45
CA GLN A 121 17.65 4.50 -6.70
C GLN A 121 16.25 4.09 -7.13
N MET A 122 15.48 4.97 -7.74
CA MET A 122 14.32 4.52 -8.49
C MET A 122 14.82 3.52 -9.55
N PRO A 123 14.34 2.25 -9.50
CA PRO A 123 14.59 1.37 -10.65
C PRO A 123 14.07 2.10 -11.88
N PRO A 124 14.81 2.10 -12.99
CA PRO A 124 14.31 2.68 -14.22
C PRO A 124 12.93 2.08 -14.50
N PRO A 125 11.97 2.86 -15.02
CA PRO A 125 10.69 2.32 -15.42
C PRO A 125 10.98 1.09 -16.30
N PRO A 126 10.24 -0.03 -16.12
CA PRO A 126 10.48 -1.21 -16.93
C PRO A 126 10.53 -0.79 -18.39
N GLU A 127 11.59 -1.17 -19.09
CA GLU A 127 11.85 -0.76 -20.48
C GLU A 127 10.70 -1.15 -21.42
N ASP A 128 9.89 -2.14 -20.99
CA ASP A 128 8.64 -2.50 -21.64
C ASP A 128 7.46 -2.33 -20.65
N PRO A 129 6.56 -1.36 -20.89
CA PRO A 129 5.32 -1.29 -20.12
C PRO A 129 4.54 -2.59 -20.32
N MET A 130 4.14 -3.23 -19.20
CA MET A 130 3.28 -4.42 -19.27
C MET A 130 2.10 -4.16 -20.20
N SER A 131 1.87 -5.07 -21.15
CA SER A 131 0.73 -4.93 -22.06
C SER A 131 -0.57 -4.83 -21.25
N ALA A 132 -1.55 -4.06 -21.74
CA ALA A 132 -2.85 -3.92 -21.10
C ALA A 132 -3.52 -5.28 -20.84
N ASP A 133 -3.28 -6.26 -21.73
CA ASP A 133 -3.77 -7.63 -21.59
C ASP A 133 -3.11 -8.38 -20.43
N ARG A 134 -1.84 -8.16 -20.18
CA ARG A 134 -1.13 -8.77 -19.05
C ARG A 134 -1.59 -8.18 -17.72
N VAL A 135 -1.73 -6.86 -17.62
CA VAL A 135 -2.27 -6.19 -16.42
C VAL A 135 -3.70 -6.69 -16.11
N ARG A 136 -4.52 -6.80 -17.16
CA ARG A 136 -5.88 -7.34 -17.03
C ARG A 136 -5.89 -8.81 -16.58
N TRP A 137 -5.00 -9.62 -17.13
CA TRP A 137 -4.87 -11.03 -16.77
C TRP A 137 -4.42 -11.19 -15.31
N GLU A 138 -3.40 -10.46 -14.87
CA GLU A 138 -2.91 -10.48 -13.49
C GLU A 138 -3.99 -10.02 -12.50
N HIS A 139 -4.76 -8.98 -12.85
CA HIS A 139 -5.89 -8.53 -12.04
C HIS A 139 -6.95 -9.62 -11.87
N ILE A 140 -7.31 -10.30 -12.97
CA ILE A 140 -8.27 -11.40 -12.96
C ILE A 140 -7.77 -12.56 -12.10
N GLN A 141 -6.51 -12.94 -12.22
CA GLN A 141 -5.89 -13.99 -11.39
C GLN A 141 -5.94 -13.65 -9.91
N ARG A 142 -5.62 -12.42 -9.56
CA ARG A 142 -5.68 -11.95 -8.16
C ARG A 142 -7.08 -12.04 -7.57
N VAL A 143 -8.09 -11.58 -8.30
CA VAL A 143 -9.49 -11.66 -7.85
C VAL A 143 -9.95 -13.12 -7.77
N PHE A 144 -9.50 -13.98 -8.69
CA PHE A 144 -9.80 -15.41 -8.68
C PHE A 144 -9.24 -16.10 -7.42
N GLU A 145 -8.00 -15.82 -7.04
CA GLU A 145 -7.41 -16.33 -5.79
C GLU A 145 -8.16 -15.78 -4.55
N GLN A 146 -8.55 -14.51 -4.54
CA GLN A 146 -9.33 -13.90 -3.45
C GLN A 146 -10.73 -14.50 -3.30
N CYS A 147 -11.25 -15.13 -4.34
CA CYS A 147 -12.54 -15.82 -4.33
C CYS A 147 -12.38 -17.35 -4.14
N ASP A 148 -11.29 -17.80 -3.54
CA ASP A 148 -10.98 -19.21 -3.32
C ASP A 148 -11.11 -20.06 -4.61
N ARG A 149 -10.69 -19.49 -5.74
CA ARG A 149 -10.79 -20.08 -7.10
C ARG A 149 -12.22 -20.37 -7.56
N ASN A 150 -13.21 -19.70 -6.99
CA ASN A 150 -14.60 -19.83 -7.39
C ASN A 150 -14.91 -18.98 -8.62
N VAL A 151 -15.06 -19.62 -9.77
CA VAL A 151 -15.32 -18.97 -11.07
C VAL A 151 -16.58 -18.12 -11.04
N SER A 152 -17.66 -18.58 -10.42
CA SER A 152 -18.95 -17.88 -10.40
C SER A 152 -18.87 -16.59 -9.56
N GLU A 153 -18.22 -16.66 -8.40
CA GLU A 153 -18.02 -15.51 -7.52
C GLU A 153 -17.06 -14.49 -8.15
N THR A 154 -15.98 -14.96 -8.74
CA THR A 154 -15.01 -14.12 -9.45
C THR A 154 -15.68 -13.39 -10.62
N ALA A 155 -16.48 -14.09 -11.44
CA ALA A 155 -17.20 -13.48 -12.55
C ALA A 155 -18.18 -12.39 -12.07
N ARG A 156 -18.86 -12.61 -10.94
CA ARG A 156 -19.74 -11.63 -10.31
C ARG A 156 -18.98 -10.39 -9.85
N ARG A 157 -17.86 -10.56 -9.15
CA ARG A 157 -17.01 -9.45 -8.67
C ARG A 157 -16.42 -8.63 -9.81
N LEU A 158 -15.99 -9.30 -10.89
CA LEU A 158 -15.42 -8.65 -12.07
C LEU A 158 -16.49 -8.12 -13.06
N LYS A 159 -17.78 -8.32 -12.75
CA LYS A 159 -18.90 -7.97 -13.64
C LYS A 159 -18.72 -8.54 -15.07
N MET A 160 -18.28 -9.79 -15.16
CA MET A 160 -18.01 -10.52 -16.40
C MET A 160 -18.92 -11.73 -16.54
N HIS A 161 -19.15 -12.16 -17.77
CA HIS A 161 -19.80 -13.45 -18.01
C HIS A 161 -18.90 -14.61 -17.60
N ARG A 162 -19.45 -15.62 -16.91
CA ARG A 162 -18.73 -16.82 -16.48
C ARG A 162 -17.93 -17.48 -17.61
N ARG A 163 -18.52 -17.61 -18.80
CA ARG A 163 -17.85 -18.17 -20.00
C ARG A 163 -16.62 -17.36 -20.41
N THR A 164 -16.72 -16.04 -20.35
CA THR A 164 -15.58 -15.14 -20.67
C THR A 164 -14.44 -15.34 -19.68
N LEU A 165 -14.77 -15.40 -18.39
CA LEU A 165 -13.78 -15.65 -17.36
C LEU A 165 -13.10 -17.01 -17.52
N GLN A 166 -13.88 -18.09 -17.75
CA GLN A 166 -13.32 -19.42 -17.98
C GLN A 166 -12.36 -19.45 -19.17
N ARG A 167 -12.69 -18.77 -20.26
CA ARG A 167 -11.82 -18.66 -21.44
C ARG A 167 -10.50 -17.91 -21.11
N ILE A 168 -10.56 -16.88 -20.28
CA ILE A 168 -9.36 -16.11 -19.86
C ILE A 168 -8.50 -16.96 -18.94
N LEU A 169 -9.09 -17.65 -17.96
CA LEU A 169 -8.36 -18.52 -17.02
C LEU A 169 -7.71 -19.74 -17.70
N ALA A 170 -8.29 -20.21 -18.81
CA ALA A 170 -7.73 -21.32 -19.59
C ALA A 170 -6.55 -20.91 -20.49
N LYS A 171 -6.35 -19.60 -20.73
CA LYS A 171 -5.19 -19.09 -21.47
C LYS A 171 -4.00 -18.94 -20.55
N HIS A 172 -2.79 -19.23 -21.06
CA HIS A 172 -1.55 -18.87 -20.40
C HIS A 172 -1.39 -17.34 -20.33
N ALA A 173 -0.56 -16.87 -19.38
CA ALA A 173 -0.23 -15.46 -19.30
C ALA A 173 0.19 -14.90 -20.66
N PRO A 174 -0.32 -13.73 -21.07
CA PRO A 174 0.14 -13.09 -22.29
C PRO A 174 1.64 -12.82 -22.21
N HIS A 175 2.36 -13.15 -23.28
CA HIS A 175 3.75 -12.72 -23.41
C HIS A 175 3.82 -11.20 -23.64
N ASN A 176 4.88 -10.56 -23.18
CA ASN A 176 5.17 -9.16 -23.47
C ASN A 176 5.32 -8.92 -24.98
#